data_e78b012e5b0ea995b60bf6c4f97a241e
#
_entry.id   e78b012e5b0ea995b60bf6c4f97a241e
#
_cell.length_a   1.000
_cell.length_b   1.000
_cell.length_c   1.000
_cell.angle_alpha   90.00
_cell.angle_beta   90.00
_cell.angle_gamma   90.00
#
_symmetry.space_group_name_H-M   'P 1'
#
loop_
_entity.id
_entity.type
_entity.pdbx_description
1 polymer ?
#
loop_
_entity_poly.entity_id
_entity_poly.type
_entity_poly.pdbx_seq_one_letter_code
_entity_poly.pdbx_strand_id
1 'polypeptide(L)'
;SVSLTECSVKEGETSPPKRYNSGSMILAMENAGQLIENEELREQIKGSGIGTSATRAEILKKLFSIEYLNLNKKNQIITPTLKGELVYGIVFCSMPEMISPNLTASWEKGLTGVADGSISEGDYMKKLEAFVQQVVQRAKGGDYRAKLNSFYRLVQPHHAGENKKKRTTRKKKTTKA
;
A
#
# COMPACT_ATOMS: atom_id res chain seq x y z
N SER A 1 -4.83 -49.11 -16.19
CA SER A 1 -4.05 -49.07 -14.96
C SER A 1 -2.70 -48.39 -15.23
N VAL A 2 -2.32 -47.44 -14.42
CA VAL A 2 -1.04 -46.75 -14.48
C VAL A 2 -0.24 -47.25 -13.29
N SER A 3 0.96 -47.81 -13.52
CA SER A 3 1.86 -48.24 -12.46
C SER A 3 2.91 -47.16 -12.19
N LEU A 4 3.02 -46.75 -10.95
CA LEU A 4 4.07 -45.82 -10.47
C LEU A 4 5.37 -46.63 -10.32
N THR A 5 6.39 -46.34 -11.11
CA THR A 5 7.67 -47.05 -11.12
C THR A 5 8.72 -46.41 -10.23
N GLU A 6 8.65 -45.09 -10.00
CA GLU A 6 9.58 -44.37 -9.16
C GLU A 6 8.93 -43.10 -8.56
N CYS A 7 9.23 -42.78 -7.33
CA CYS A 7 8.81 -41.56 -6.66
C CYS A 7 10.01 -40.98 -5.89
N SER A 8 10.42 -39.76 -6.23
CA SER A 8 11.49 -39.05 -5.54
C SER A 8 11.01 -37.70 -5.02
N VAL A 9 11.47 -37.31 -3.83
CA VAL A 9 11.25 -35.97 -3.28
C VAL A 9 12.39 -35.08 -3.75
N LYS A 10 12.06 -34.02 -4.46
CA LYS A 10 13.02 -33.01 -4.88
C LYS A 10 12.96 -31.82 -3.92
N GLU A 11 14.04 -31.64 -3.16
CA GLU A 11 14.18 -30.46 -2.31
C GLU A 11 14.50 -29.24 -3.17
N GLY A 12 13.94 -28.07 -2.78
CA GLY A 12 14.19 -26.81 -3.44
C GLY A 12 13.84 -25.63 -2.52
N GLU A 13 14.48 -24.50 -2.75
CA GLU A 13 14.18 -23.27 -2.05
C GLU A 13 13.29 -22.36 -2.90
N THR A 14 12.28 -21.75 -2.28
CA THR A 14 11.48 -20.71 -2.92
C THR A 14 12.21 -19.37 -2.86
N SER A 15 12.15 -18.58 -3.90
CA SER A 15 12.67 -17.22 -3.89
C SER A 15 11.59 -16.21 -3.50
N PRO A 16 11.94 -15.14 -2.78
CA PRO A 16 10.97 -14.09 -2.45
C PRO A 16 10.45 -13.41 -3.73
N PRO A 17 9.23 -12.83 -3.70
CA PRO A 17 8.68 -12.10 -4.83
C PRO A 17 9.61 -10.98 -5.28
N LYS A 18 9.69 -10.75 -6.60
CA LYS A 18 10.48 -9.65 -7.16
C LYS A 18 9.93 -8.30 -6.70
N ARG A 19 10.80 -7.36 -6.37
CA ARG A 19 10.40 -5.99 -6.08
C ARG A 19 9.79 -5.32 -7.31
N TYR A 20 8.87 -4.40 -7.09
CA TYR A 20 8.22 -3.65 -8.16
C TYR A 20 9.18 -2.65 -8.83
N ASN A 21 9.01 -2.50 -10.13
CA ASN A 21 9.44 -1.33 -10.89
C ASN A 21 8.21 -0.46 -11.23
N SER A 22 8.39 0.68 -11.88
CA SER A 22 7.28 1.59 -12.20
C SER A 22 6.18 0.92 -13.02
N GLY A 23 6.53 0.12 -14.03
CA GLY A 23 5.57 -0.59 -14.86
C GLY A 23 4.81 -1.67 -14.10
N SER A 24 5.53 -2.54 -13.37
CA SER A 24 4.90 -3.60 -12.59
C SER A 24 4.07 -3.06 -11.42
N MET A 25 4.42 -1.89 -10.87
CA MET A 25 3.61 -1.22 -9.85
C MET A 25 2.28 -0.70 -10.44
N ILE A 26 2.31 -0.11 -11.63
CA ILE A 26 1.08 0.33 -12.32
C ILE A 26 0.17 -0.86 -12.61
N LEU A 27 0.72 -1.97 -13.08
CA LEU A 27 -0.05 -3.21 -13.29
C LEU A 27 -0.61 -3.77 -11.96
N ALA A 28 0.16 -3.72 -10.87
CA ALA A 28 -0.33 -4.14 -9.55
C ALA A 28 -1.46 -3.24 -9.04
N MET A 29 -1.39 -1.93 -9.29
CA MET A 29 -2.49 -0.99 -8.98
C MET A 29 -3.74 -1.30 -9.81
N GLU A 30 -3.58 -1.64 -11.08
CA GLU A 30 -4.68 -2.04 -11.97
C GLU A 30 -5.35 -3.34 -11.50
N ASN A 31 -4.54 -4.30 -11.09
CA ASN A 31 -4.99 -5.61 -10.64
C ASN A 31 -5.15 -5.71 -9.10
N ALA A 32 -5.30 -4.58 -8.40
CA ALA A 32 -5.39 -4.56 -6.94
C ALA A 32 -6.56 -5.40 -6.38
N GLY A 33 -7.61 -5.60 -7.15
CA GLY A 33 -8.71 -6.49 -6.80
C GLY A 33 -8.31 -7.95 -6.56
N GLN A 34 -7.19 -8.42 -7.15
CA GLN A 34 -6.69 -9.78 -6.92
C GLN A 34 -6.27 -10.05 -5.47
N LEU A 35 -6.02 -8.99 -4.69
CA LEU A 35 -5.69 -9.10 -3.26
C LEU A 35 -6.92 -9.28 -2.37
N ILE A 36 -8.14 -9.26 -2.93
CA ILE A 36 -9.39 -9.39 -2.20
C ILE A 36 -9.81 -10.85 -2.22
N GLU A 37 -9.94 -11.47 -1.04
CA GLU A 37 -10.35 -12.87 -0.89
C GLU A 37 -11.85 -13.06 -1.18
N ASN A 38 -12.67 -12.08 -0.79
CA ASN A 38 -14.12 -12.12 -1.04
C ASN A 38 -14.39 -11.92 -2.54
N GLU A 39 -14.99 -12.93 -3.18
CA GLU A 39 -15.20 -12.97 -4.62
C GLU A 39 -16.18 -11.91 -5.12
N GLU A 40 -17.24 -11.62 -4.37
CA GLU A 40 -18.21 -10.57 -4.71
C GLU A 40 -17.56 -9.17 -4.70
N LEU A 41 -16.75 -8.87 -3.67
CA LEU A 41 -16.01 -7.61 -3.59
C LEU A 41 -14.89 -7.53 -4.63
N ARG A 42 -14.29 -8.67 -4.97
CA ARG A 42 -13.28 -8.76 -6.04
C ARG A 42 -13.86 -8.40 -7.40
N GLU A 43 -15.02 -8.95 -7.74
CA GLU A 43 -15.71 -8.63 -9.01
C GLU A 43 -16.11 -7.15 -9.06
N GLN A 44 -16.50 -6.55 -7.94
CA GLN A 44 -16.86 -5.12 -7.87
C GLN A 44 -15.68 -4.19 -8.23
N ILE A 45 -14.45 -4.54 -7.85
CA ILE A 45 -13.22 -3.78 -8.18
C ILE A 45 -12.58 -4.27 -9.50
N LYS A 46 -13.05 -5.37 -10.07
CA LYS A 46 -12.51 -5.89 -11.32
C LYS A 46 -12.64 -4.85 -12.42
N GLY A 47 -11.49 -4.41 -12.95
CA GLY A 47 -11.41 -3.36 -13.96
C GLY A 47 -11.28 -1.93 -13.42
N SER A 48 -11.54 -1.67 -12.14
CA SER A 48 -11.34 -0.35 -11.53
C SER A 48 -9.91 -0.20 -10.96
N GLY A 49 -9.49 -1.14 -10.11
CA GLY A 49 -8.18 -1.10 -9.45
C GLY A 49 -7.99 0.13 -8.56
N ILE A 50 -6.73 0.47 -8.29
CA ILE A 50 -6.35 1.71 -7.59
C ILE A 50 -6.08 2.80 -8.62
N GLY A 51 -6.88 3.85 -8.62
CA GLY A 51 -6.82 4.93 -9.58
C GLY A 51 -7.22 4.51 -11.00
N THR A 52 -7.31 5.47 -11.88
CA THR A 52 -7.57 5.24 -13.32
C THR A 52 -6.27 5.10 -14.10
N SER A 53 -6.33 4.64 -15.34
CA SER A 53 -5.17 4.57 -16.25
C SER A 53 -4.44 5.93 -16.36
N ALA A 54 -5.19 7.05 -16.37
CA ALA A 54 -4.65 8.40 -16.44
C ALA A 54 -3.98 8.85 -15.13
N THR A 55 -4.45 8.39 -13.97
CA THR A 55 -4.00 8.91 -12.66
C THR A 55 -2.93 8.06 -12.00
N ARG A 56 -2.77 6.77 -12.33
CA ARG A 56 -1.80 5.86 -11.68
C ARG A 56 -0.37 6.37 -11.74
N ALA A 57 0.05 6.85 -12.91
CA ALA A 57 1.40 7.40 -13.07
C ALA A 57 1.64 8.66 -12.22
N GLU A 58 0.64 9.55 -12.15
CA GLU A 58 0.72 10.76 -11.32
C GLU A 58 0.70 10.44 -9.82
N ILE A 59 -0.03 9.39 -9.39
CA ILE A 59 0.01 8.89 -8.01
C ILE A 59 1.44 8.46 -7.66
N LEU A 60 2.09 7.63 -8.50
CA LEU A 60 3.48 7.21 -8.27
C LEU A 60 4.45 8.39 -8.26
N LYS A 61 4.33 9.30 -9.20
CA LYS A 61 5.14 10.52 -9.27
C LYS A 61 4.98 11.37 -8.00
N LYS A 62 3.76 11.49 -7.48
CA LYS A 62 3.50 12.16 -6.22
C LYS A 62 4.21 11.46 -5.06
N LEU A 63 4.10 10.12 -4.95
CA LEU A 63 4.75 9.34 -3.88
C LEU A 63 6.27 9.47 -3.91
N PHE A 64 6.89 9.56 -5.08
CA PHE A 64 8.32 9.88 -5.21
C PHE A 64 8.63 11.32 -4.80
N SER A 65 7.82 12.28 -5.22
CA SER A 65 8.01 13.71 -4.92
C SER A 65 7.94 14.01 -3.43
N ILE A 66 7.02 13.38 -2.69
CA ILE A 66 6.89 13.54 -1.23
C ILE A 66 7.83 12.62 -0.44
N GLU A 67 8.72 11.90 -1.15
CA GLU A 67 9.73 10.99 -0.57
C GLU A 67 9.11 9.84 0.25
N TYR A 68 7.96 9.30 -0.14
CA TYR A 68 7.44 8.07 0.47
C TYR A 68 8.01 6.83 -0.22
N LEU A 69 8.27 6.93 -1.51
CA LEU A 69 8.94 5.91 -2.31
C LEU A 69 10.25 6.46 -2.89
N ASN A 70 11.20 5.56 -3.10
CA ASN A 70 12.45 5.82 -3.78
C ASN A 70 12.55 4.95 -5.04
N LEU A 71 13.02 5.53 -6.14
CA LEU A 71 13.29 4.83 -7.39
C LEU A 71 14.80 4.73 -7.62
N ASN A 72 15.31 3.52 -7.66
CA ASN A 72 16.69 3.30 -8.03
C ASN A 72 16.84 3.46 -9.56
N LYS A 73 17.56 4.51 -9.98
CA LYS A 73 17.74 4.85 -11.41
C LYS A 73 18.48 3.79 -12.23
N LYS A 74 19.31 2.93 -11.60
CA LYS A 74 20.09 1.91 -12.30
C LYS A 74 19.25 0.69 -12.68
N ASN A 75 18.52 0.14 -11.72
CA ASN A 75 17.74 -1.09 -11.88
C ASN A 75 16.22 -0.85 -11.90
N GLN A 76 15.80 0.42 -11.84
CA GLN A 76 14.39 0.84 -11.86
C GLN A 76 13.51 0.25 -10.74
N ILE A 77 14.13 -0.28 -9.68
CA ILE A 77 13.43 -0.89 -8.56
C ILE A 77 12.91 0.21 -7.63
N ILE A 78 11.63 0.05 -7.24
CA ILE A 78 10.95 0.90 -6.25
C ILE A 78 11.15 0.28 -4.86
N THR A 79 11.50 1.13 -3.91
CA THR A 79 11.58 0.78 -2.49
C THR A 79 10.89 1.84 -1.64
N PRO A 80 10.25 1.47 -0.52
CA PRO A 80 9.79 2.46 0.44
C PRO A 80 10.97 3.20 1.04
N THR A 81 10.77 4.45 1.44
CA THR A 81 11.72 5.19 2.26
C THR A 81 11.36 4.99 3.74
N LEU A 82 12.27 5.30 4.66
CA LEU A 82 11.94 5.29 6.09
C LEU A 82 10.71 6.16 6.40
N LYS A 83 10.62 7.33 5.75
CA LYS A 83 9.45 8.22 5.88
C LYS A 83 8.16 7.55 5.41
N GLY A 84 8.19 6.86 4.25
CA GLY A 84 7.04 6.14 3.72
C GLY A 84 6.60 5.00 4.62
N GLU A 85 7.54 4.21 5.13
CA GLU A 85 7.24 3.12 6.07
C GLU A 85 6.67 3.63 7.40
N LEU A 86 7.19 4.75 7.93
CA LEU A 86 6.65 5.34 9.15
C LEU A 86 5.21 5.87 8.95
N VAL A 87 4.92 6.52 7.82
CA VAL A 87 3.55 6.94 7.50
C VAL A 87 2.61 5.73 7.38
N TYR A 88 3.06 4.67 6.70
CA TYR A 88 2.31 3.41 6.66
C TYR A 88 2.06 2.86 8.07
N GLY A 89 3.09 2.80 8.91
CA GLY A 89 2.98 2.33 10.30
C GLY A 89 2.00 3.15 11.14
N ILE A 90 1.99 4.48 10.96
CA ILE A 90 1.02 5.37 11.65
C ILE A 90 -0.41 5.00 11.21
N VAL A 91 -0.67 4.90 9.91
CA VAL A 91 -2.00 4.54 9.39
C VAL A 91 -2.39 3.13 9.82
N PHE A 92 -1.47 2.18 9.71
CA PHE A 92 -1.69 0.79 10.15
C PHE A 92 -2.08 0.68 11.62
N CYS A 93 -1.44 1.45 12.50
CA CYS A 93 -1.72 1.42 13.94
C CYS A 93 -3.00 2.17 14.32
N SER A 94 -3.30 3.29 13.65
CA SER A 94 -4.39 4.19 14.04
C SER A 94 -5.67 4.00 13.23
N MET A 95 -5.56 3.62 11.97
CA MET A 95 -6.66 3.55 11.00
C MET A 95 -6.46 2.38 10.03
N PRO A 96 -6.34 1.12 10.50
CA PRO A 96 -5.99 -0.03 9.66
C PRO A 96 -6.98 -0.26 8.51
N GLU A 97 -8.23 0.14 8.67
CA GLU A 97 -9.24 0.02 7.63
C GLU A 97 -8.90 0.83 6.37
N MET A 98 -8.19 1.98 6.54
CA MET A 98 -7.81 2.86 5.42
C MET A 98 -6.83 2.22 4.43
N ILE A 99 -6.16 1.15 4.82
CA ILE A 99 -5.24 0.39 3.97
C ILE A 99 -5.84 -0.96 3.52
N SER A 100 -7.12 -1.20 3.83
CA SER A 100 -7.82 -2.43 3.46
C SER A 100 -8.43 -2.32 2.05
N PRO A 101 -8.06 -3.18 1.10
CA PRO A 101 -8.72 -3.25 -0.21
C PRO A 101 -10.22 -3.55 -0.10
N ASN A 102 -10.62 -4.35 0.90
CA ASN A 102 -12.02 -4.70 1.13
C ASN A 102 -12.87 -3.47 1.46
N LEU A 103 -12.33 -2.51 2.22
CA LEU A 103 -13.05 -1.28 2.51
C LEU A 103 -13.32 -0.48 1.22
N THR A 104 -12.31 -0.30 0.38
CA THR A 104 -12.46 0.39 -0.91
C THR A 104 -13.52 -0.30 -1.77
N ALA A 105 -13.46 -1.63 -1.90
CA ALA A 105 -14.44 -2.42 -2.64
C ALA A 105 -15.87 -2.25 -2.10
N SER A 106 -16.01 -2.22 -0.77
CA SER A 106 -17.31 -2.01 -0.11
C SER A 106 -17.90 -0.62 -0.40
N TRP A 107 -17.08 0.41 -0.44
CA TRP A 107 -17.52 1.77 -0.80
C TRP A 107 -17.88 1.88 -2.29
N GLU A 108 -17.10 1.27 -3.19
CA GLU A 108 -17.42 1.21 -4.63
C GLU A 108 -18.74 0.47 -4.88
N LYS A 109 -18.98 -0.65 -4.17
CA LYS A 109 -20.26 -1.36 -4.22
C LYS A 109 -21.42 -0.46 -3.76
N GLY A 110 -21.22 0.33 -2.71
CA GLY A 110 -22.21 1.31 -2.24
C GLY A 110 -22.51 2.38 -3.28
N LEU A 111 -21.48 2.90 -3.97
CA LEU A 111 -21.65 3.87 -5.08
C LEU A 111 -22.42 3.27 -6.25
N THR A 112 -22.15 2.01 -6.60
CA THR A 112 -22.92 1.31 -7.63
C THR A 112 -24.40 1.22 -7.22
N GLY A 113 -24.68 0.89 -5.93
CA GLY A 113 -26.04 0.87 -5.41
C GLY A 113 -26.75 2.23 -5.44
N VAL A 114 -26.00 3.32 -5.27
CA VAL A 114 -26.58 4.66 -5.46
C VAL A 114 -26.87 4.93 -6.94
N ALA A 115 -25.99 4.52 -7.85
CA ALA A 115 -26.15 4.74 -9.28
C ALA A 115 -27.31 3.94 -9.87
N ASP A 116 -27.59 2.72 -9.38
CA ASP A 116 -28.72 1.87 -9.81
C ASP A 116 -30.00 2.11 -9.00
N GLY A 117 -29.98 2.99 -8.00
CA GLY A 117 -31.12 3.35 -7.17
C GLY A 117 -31.49 2.37 -6.07
N SER A 118 -30.69 1.32 -5.84
CA SER A 118 -30.91 0.35 -4.75
C SER A 118 -30.55 0.89 -3.36
N ILE A 119 -29.71 1.93 -3.32
CA ILE A 119 -29.29 2.65 -2.10
C ILE A 119 -29.59 4.13 -2.30
N SER A 120 -30.23 4.79 -1.30
CA SER A 120 -30.40 6.24 -1.37
C SER A 120 -29.07 6.98 -1.16
N GLU A 121 -28.86 8.11 -1.86
CA GLU A 121 -27.70 8.96 -1.65
C GLU A 121 -27.56 9.39 -0.18
N GLY A 122 -28.68 9.74 0.46
CA GLY A 122 -28.70 10.12 1.87
C GLY A 122 -28.25 9.02 2.83
N ASP A 123 -28.61 7.77 2.56
CA ASP A 123 -28.17 6.64 3.39
C ASP A 123 -26.71 6.29 3.17
N TYR A 124 -26.23 6.40 1.93
CA TYR A 124 -24.81 6.25 1.61
C TYR A 124 -23.97 7.33 2.33
N MET A 125 -24.37 8.60 2.24
CA MET A 125 -23.66 9.70 2.91
C MET A 125 -23.67 9.58 4.42
N LYS A 126 -24.79 9.19 5.06
CA LYS A 126 -24.85 8.94 6.51
C LYS A 126 -23.85 7.84 6.94
N LYS A 127 -23.75 6.75 6.17
CA LYS A 127 -22.79 5.69 6.47
C LYS A 127 -21.34 6.17 6.33
N LEU A 128 -21.05 6.96 5.29
CA LEU A 128 -19.73 7.53 5.07
C LEU A 128 -19.34 8.49 6.22
N GLU A 129 -20.23 9.39 6.59
CA GLU A 129 -20.00 10.34 7.68
C GLU A 129 -19.78 9.62 9.02
N ALA A 130 -20.61 8.63 9.35
CA ALA A 130 -20.46 7.83 10.56
C ALA A 130 -19.12 7.11 10.61
N PHE A 131 -18.71 6.51 9.47
CA PHE A 131 -17.40 5.86 9.33
C PHE A 131 -16.25 6.85 9.57
N VAL A 132 -16.28 8.01 8.90
CA VAL A 132 -15.24 9.05 9.05
C VAL A 132 -15.16 9.53 10.49
N GLN A 133 -16.30 9.82 11.12
CA GLN A 133 -16.35 10.23 12.53
C GLN A 133 -15.73 9.18 13.46
N GLN A 134 -16.09 7.91 13.29
CA GLN A 134 -15.56 6.81 14.09
C GLN A 134 -14.04 6.68 13.95
N VAL A 135 -13.53 6.69 12.70
CA VAL A 135 -12.09 6.57 12.42
C VAL A 135 -11.31 7.75 13.02
N VAL A 136 -11.82 8.98 12.85
CA VAL A 136 -11.18 10.20 13.39
C VAL A 136 -11.16 10.18 14.92
N GLN A 137 -12.27 9.80 15.57
CA GLN A 137 -12.32 9.73 17.02
C GLN A 137 -11.37 8.68 17.59
N ARG A 138 -11.30 7.49 16.98
CA ARG A 138 -10.36 6.45 17.38
C ARG A 138 -8.91 6.89 17.18
N ALA A 139 -8.60 7.53 16.06
CA ALA A 139 -7.25 8.03 15.78
C ALA A 139 -6.81 9.11 16.77
N LYS A 140 -7.72 10.00 17.20
CA LYS A 140 -7.44 11.05 18.19
C LYS A 140 -7.36 10.52 19.63
N GLY A 141 -8.17 9.53 19.98
CA GLY A 141 -8.27 9.01 21.35
C GLY A 141 -7.23 7.92 21.70
N GLY A 142 -6.56 7.34 20.69
CA GLY A 142 -5.63 6.22 20.91
C GLY A 142 -4.22 6.66 21.27
N ASP A 143 -3.57 5.93 22.19
CA ASP A 143 -2.10 6.02 22.36
C ASP A 143 -1.40 4.93 21.55
N TYR A 144 -0.79 5.34 20.45
CA TYR A 144 -0.11 4.46 19.51
C TYR A 144 1.42 4.43 19.70
N ARG A 145 1.97 5.13 20.71
CA ARG A 145 3.43 5.33 20.88
C ARG A 145 4.20 4.02 20.99
N ALA A 146 3.70 3.09 21.82
CA ALA A 146 4.37 1.80 22.01
C ALA A 146 4.43 0.99 20.69
N LYS A 147 3.30 0.92 19.97
CA LYS A 147 3.21 0.21 18.68
C LYS A 147 4.10 0.86 17.62
N LEU A 148 4.08 2.20 17.52
CA LEU A 148 4.92 2.94 16.58
C LEU A 148 6.41 2.81 16.90
N ASN A 149 6.80 2.81 18.18
CA ASN A 149 8.19 2.56 18.57
C ASN A 149 8.64 1.14 18.20
N SER A 150 7.79 0.14 18.40
CA SER A 150 8.10 -1.24 17.99
C SER A 150 8.24 -1.34 16.46
N PHE A 151 7.34 -0.72 15.72
CA PHE A 151 7.40 -0.67 14.26
C PHE A 151 8.66 0.08 13.77
N TYR A 152 8.98 1.22 14.36
CA TYR A 152 10.19 1.99 14.04
C TYR A 152 11.47 1.15 14.22
N ARG A 153 11.58 0.44 15.35
CA ARG A 153 12.72 -0.44 15.62
C ARG A 153 12.85 -1.57 14.60
N LEU A 154 11.72 -2.05 14.06
CA LEU A 154 11.70 -3.08 13.02
C LEU A 154 12.21 -2.54 11.68
N VAL A 155 11.78 -1.35 11.26
CA VAL A 155 12.07 -0.82 9.92
C VAL A 155 13.38 -0.05 9.84
N GLN A 156 13.80 0.63 10.91
CA GLN A 156 14.98 1.48 10.94
C GLN A 156 16.29 0.79 10.47
N PRO A 157 16.58 -0.48 10.86
CA PRO A 157 17.81 -1.13 10.42
C PRO A 157 17.94 -1.28 8.90
N HIS A 158 16.81 -1.44 8.21
CA HIS A 158 16.78 -1.55 6.74
C HIS A 158 17.15 -0.25 6.03
N HIS A 159 17.08 0.90 6.72
CA HIS A 159 17.40 2.25 6.21
C HIS A 159 18.70 2.85 6.79
N ALA A 160 19.45 2.10 7.59
CA ALA A 160 20.68 2.59 8.25
C ALA A 160 21.74 3.13 7.25
N GLY A 161 21.77 2.58 6.02
CA GLY A 161 22.67 3.04 4.94
C GLY A 161 22.27 4.36 4.25
N GLU A 162 20.98 4.71 4.27
CA GLU A 162 20.47 5.92 3.58
C GLU A 162 20.84 7.20 4.33
N ASN A 163 20.86 7.17 5.65
CA ASN A 163 21.22 8.32 6.49
C ASN A 163 22.69 8.71 6.38
N LYS A 164 23.59 7.76 6.10
CA LYS A 164 25.02 8.06 5.86
C LYS A 164 25.22 8.84 4.55
N LYS A 165 24.48 8.53 3.49
CA LYS A 165 24.60 9.23 2.19
C LYS A 165 24.06 10.67 2.26
N LYS A 166 22.98 10.94 2.98
CA LYS A 166 22.44 12.31 3.15
C LYS A 166 23.40 13.22 3.97
N ARG A 167 24.11 12.69 4.97
CA ARG A 167 25.10 13.45 5.76
C ARG A 167 26.35 13.83 4.95
N THR A 168 26.84 12.95 4.09
CA THR A 168 28.03 13.22 3.26
C THR A 168 27.76 14.22 2.14
N THR A 169 26.57 14.21 1.54
CA THR A 169 26.17 15.19 0.52
C THR A 169 25.90 16.57 1.12
N ARG A 170 25.39 16.65 2.36
CA ARG A 170 25.18 17.94 3.06
C ARG A 170 26.50 18.58 3.49
N LYS A 171 27.49 17.79 3.94
CA LYS A 171 28.84 18.31 4.22
C LYS A 171 29.58 18.83 2.97
N LYS A 172 29.40 18.22 1.79
CA LYS A 172 30.02 18.69 0.54
C LYS A 172 29.39 19.97 -0.01
N LYS A 173 28.16 20.34 0.35
CA LYS A 173 27.53 21.61 -0.05
C LYS A 173 27.96 22.81 0.82
N THR A 174 28.30 22.59 2.09
CA THR A 174 28.73 23.65 3.02
C THR A 174 30.23 23.99 2.93
N THR A 175 31.03 23.22 2.19
CA THR A 175 32.48 23.47 1.99
C THR A 175 32.77 24.14 0.63
N LYS A 176 31.75 24.55 -0.13
CA LYS A 176 31.85 25.26 -1.42
C LYS A 176 31.11 26.59 -1.42
N ALA A 177 30.96 27.23 -0.26
CA ALA A 177 30.50 28.61 -0.09
C ALA A 177 31.59 29.43 0.56
#